data_4d52e8c06add666b6a079510a996bc68
#
_entry.id   4d52e8c06add666b6a079510a996bc68
#
_cell.length_a   1.000
_cell.length_b   1.000
_cell.length_c   1.000
_cell.angle_alpha   90.00
_cell.angle_beta   90.00
_cell.angle_gamma   90.00
#
_symmetry.space_group_name_H-M   'P 1'
#
loop_
_entity.id
_entity.type
_entity.pdbx_description
1 polymer ?
#
loop_
_entity_poly.entity_id
_entity_poly.type
_entity_poly.pdbx_seq_one_letter_code
_entity_poly.pdbx_strand_id
1 'polypeptide(L)'
;MNQYKKSEDLDIYEMDFSNNNHLQEVCEVRQPIIFQFQHIHPKLFSDMNPQNISKFHSYDVCVKDAHDYYIEKRAEHSHIDAVNLSFNSTIKLLENDKAQHFFSEKNEEFLEESGLLRSLQSCDDFLKPNFTILSHYDIMFGSPGASTPLRYHNDFRKYLVVTSGSLTVKMTPWKSTRYLHPIKDYENYEFRSPVHPYVPKEEYAMDFEKTKFLEFSVQKGQVLFVPPYWYYSIQYNKEPGTFVCEMTYNTVMNCISNLPDLSLYFLQQQNITKKITKIHEPKQPVLEQTEKKREEDDEKQEKQHVITSKEPSVESKPQEVLPTTIVEFPDPNLMKKEAEKKSDTLDTIQDPVNIEIARKVASETVEKVVNQLEKKEVVVDNI
;
A
#
# COMPACT_ATOMS: atom_id res chain seq x y z
N MET A 1 4.93 19.66 -23.22
CA MET A 1 4.59 19.02 -21.95
C MET A 1 5.38 19.61 -20.77
N ASN A 2 5.26 20.92 -20.53
CA ASN A 2 5.92 21.59 -19.40
C ASN A 2 4.93 21.90 -18.26
N GLN A 3 3.82 21.17 -18.14
CA GLN A 3 2.82 21.41 -17.10
C GLN A 3 3.35 21.09 -15.68
N TYR A 4 4.44 20.38 -15.58
CA TYR A 4 5.04 19.97 -14.32
C TYR A 4 6.34 20.71 -14.02
N LYS A 5 6.33 22.04 -14.12
CA LYS A 5 7.41 22.83 -13.53
C LYS A 5 7.44 22.51 -12.05
N LYS A 6 8.54 21.90 -11.63
CA LYS A 6 8.76 21.47 -10.26
C LYS A 6 9.38 22.64 -9.53
N SER A 7 8.79 23.03 -8.42
CA SER A 7 9.53 23.85 -7.50
C SER A 7 10.68 23.02 -6.93
N GLU A 8 11.85 23.62 -6.85
CA GLU A 8 13.05 22.94 -6.36
C GLU A 8 13.51 23.53 -5.02
N ASP A 9 12.76 24.49 -4.50
CA ASP A 9 13.09 25.16 -3.25
C ASP A 9 12.77 24.25 -2.07
N LEU A 10 13.72 24.13 -1.15
CA LEU A 10 13.55 23.38 0.09
C LEU A 10 12.93 24.32 1.13
N ASP A 11 11.68 24.69 0.89
CA ASP A 11 10.92 25.56 1.76
C ASP A 11 9.48 25.06 1.86
N ILE A 12 8.79 25.41 2.93
CA ILE A 12 7.41 25.06 3.16
C ILE A 12 6.59 26.34 3.35
N TYR A 13 5.44 26.40 2.69
CA TYR A 13 4.52 27.51 2.89
C TYR A 13 3.57 27.17 4.04
N GLU A 14 3.59 28.04 5.05
CA GLU A 14 2.61 28.02 6.13
C GLU A 14 1.66 29.21 5.94
N MET A 15 0.42 28.94 5.59
CA MET A 15 -0.57 29.98 5.37
C MET A 15 -1.99 29.46 5.54
N ASP A 16 -2.89 30.32 5.97
CA ASP A 16 -4.30 30.01 6.09
C ASP A 16 -5.06 30.40 4.82
N PHE A 17 -6.03 29.59 4.45
CA PHE A 17 -6.85 29.77 3.28
C PHE A 17 -8.30 30.09 3.66
N SER A 18 -8.89 31.05 2.95
CA SER A 18 -10.28 31.44 3.16
C SER A 18 -11.26 30.66 2.28
N ASN A 19 -10.78 30.13 1.14
CA ASN A 19 -11.61 29.42 0.17
C ASN A 19 -10.79 28.49 -0.72
N ASN A 20 -11.50 27.59 -1.42
CA ASN A 20 -10.91 26.63 -2.35
C ASN A 20 -10.08 27.29 -3.46
N ASN A 21 -10.58 28.34 -4.11
CA ASN A 21 -9.90 28.95 -5.27
C ASN A 21 -8.49 29.44 -4.89
N HIS A 22 -8.37 30.12 -3.75
CA HIS A 22 -7.08 30.58 -3.25
C HIS A 22 -6.13 29.42 -2.92
N LEU A 23 -6.65 28.34 -2.29
CA LEU A 23 -5.86 27.13 -2.05
C LEU A 23 -5.35 26.53 -3.36
N GLN A 24 -6.23 26.38 -4.37
CA GLN A 24 -5.84 25.79 -5.65
C GLN A 24 -4.80 26.64 -6.39
N GLU A 25 -4.93 27.95 -6.34
CA GLU A 25 -3.96 28.89 -6.94
C GLU A 25 -2.56 28.72 -6.30
N VAL A 26 -2.49 28.68 -4.97
CA VAL A 26 -1.22 28.48 -4.28
C VAL A 26 -0.64 27.08 -4.52
N CYS A 27 -1.46 26.05 -4.59
CA CYS A 27 -1.02 24.69 -4.93
C CYS A 27 -0.40 24.58 -6.33
N GLU A 28 -0.67 25.52 -7.27
CA GLU A 28 -0.02 25.55 -8.58
C GLU A 28 1.49 25.86 -8.50
N VAL A 29 1.96 26.47 -7.42
CA VAL A 29 3.39 26.70 -7.16
C VAL A 29 4.14 25.39 -6.95
N ARG A 30 3.44 24.32 -6.52
CA ARG A 30 3.98 22.97 -6.28
C ARG A 30 5.08 22.90 -5.24
N GLN A 31 4.89 23.69 -4.20
CA GLN A 31 5.63 23.62 -2.96
C GLN A 31 4.81 22.89 -1.89
N PRO A 32 5.43 22.21 -0.91
CA PRO A 32 4.73 21.75 0.28
C PRO A 32 4.05 22.91 0.99
N ILE A 33 2.79 22.70 1.41
CA ILE A 33 1.99 23.72 2.10
C ILE A 33 1.42 23.08 3.34
N ILE A 34 1.50 23.79 4.48
CA ILE A 34 0.78 23.45 5.72
C ILE A 34 -0.22 24.56 6.04
N PHE A 35 -1.43 24.17 6.42
CA PHE A 35 -2.46 25.11 6.86
C PHE A 35 -3.39 24.51 7.90
N GLN A 36 -4.05 25.40 8.67
CA GLN A 36 -5.03 24.99 9.67
C GLN A 36 -6.37 24.64 9.01
N PHE A 37 -6.91 23.47 9.34
CA PHE A 37 -8.13 22.97 8.72
C PHE A 37 -9.25 22.64 9.72
N GLN A 38 -8.91 22.41 10.96
CA GLN A 38 -9.88 22.01 11.99
C GLN A 38 -11.00 23.05 12.18
N HIS A 39 -10.72 24.34 12.00
CA HIS A 39 -11.72 25.38 12.10
C HIS A 39 -12.64 25.48 10.87
N ILE A 40 -12.17 24.98 9.70
CA ILE A 40 -12.94 24.94 8.46
C ILE A 40 -13.91 23.74 8.46
N HIS A 41 -13.40 22.56 8.85
CA HIS A 41 -14.16 21.31 8.88
C HIS A 41 -14.09 20.60 10.25
N PRO A 42 -14.67 21.19 11.32
CA PRO A 42 -14.60 20.60 12.66
C PRO A 42 -15.25 19.22 12.76
N LYS A 43 -16.24 18.93 11.90
CA LYS A 43 -16.93 17.65 11.85
C LYS A 43 -15.99 16.51 11.46
N LEU A 44 -15.09 16.70 10.49
CA LEU A 44 -14.10 15.69 10.14
C LEU A 44 -13.30 15.25 11.37
N PHE A 45 -12.79 16.19 12.15
CA PHE A 45 -11.99 15.90 13.34
C PHE A 45 -12.78 15.28 14.49
N SER A 46 -14.09 15.50 14.52
CA SER A 46 -15.00 14.82 15.43
C SER A 46 -15.23 13.36 14.99
N ASP A 47 -15.48 13.14 13.71
CA ASP A 47 -15.81 11.82 13.17
C ASP A 47 -14.57 10.92 13.11
N MET A 48 -13.42 11.49 12.75
CA MET A 48 -12.13 10.80 12.57
C MET A 48 -11.25 10.82 13.84
N ASN A 49 -11.81 10.93 15.00
CA ASN A 49 -11.05 10.78 16.23
C ASN A 49 -10.92 9.30 16.64
N PRO A 50 -9.88 8.92 17.41
CA PRO A 50 -9.64 7.53 17.81
C PRO A 50 -10.83 6.86 18.49
N GLN A 51 -11.60 7.61 19.30
CA GLN A 51 -12.75 7.08 20.04
C GLN A 51 -13.94 6.73 19.13
N ASN A 52 -14.15 7.49 18.06
CA ASN A 52 -15.20 7.20 17.09
C ASN A 52 -14.80 6.06 16.17
N ILE A 53 -13.56 6.06 15.68
CA ILE A 53 -13.04 5.02 14.79
C ILE A 53 -13.01 3.67 15.52
N SER A 54 -12.70 3.64 16.82
CA SER A 54 -12.70 2.39 17.60
C SER A 54 -14.05 1.67 17.70
N LYS A 55 -15.15 2.35 17.34
CA LYS A 55 -16.48 1.69 17.24
C LYS A 55 -16.55 0.67 16.11
N PHE A 56 -15.70 0.83 15.11
CA PHE A 56 -15.62 -0.03 13.93
C PHE A 56 -14.56 -1.13 14.08
N HIS A 57 -14.44 -1.68 15.29
CA HIS A 57 -13.38 -2.62 15.70
C HIS A 57 -13.37 -3.96 14.95
N SER A 58 -14.46 -4.34 14.31
CA SER A 58 -14.59 -5.61 13.58
C SER A 58 -14.29 -5.52 12.08
N TYR A 59 -14.20 -4.32 11.53
CA TYR A 59 -13.87 -4.13 10.12
C TYR A 59 -12.37 -4.31 9.88
N ASP A 60 -12.02 -4.80 8.71
CA ASP A 60 -10.65 -5.10 8.36
C ASP A 60 -9.90 -3.86 7.84
N VAL A 61 -8.62 -3.80 8.16
CA VAL A 61 -7.68 -2.77 7.68
C VAL A 61 -6.42 -3.43 7.17
N CYS A 62 -5.78 -2.79 6.19
CA CYS A 62 -4.58 -3.27 5.54
C CYS A 62 -3.34 -2.86 6.33
N VAL A 63 -2.55 -3.83 6.79
CA VAL A 63 -1.32 -3.62 7.56
C VAL A 63 -0.11 -4.03 6.76
N LYS A 64 0.92 -3.20 6.77
CA LYS A 64 2.20 -3.40 6.09
C LYS A 64 3.36 -3.33 7.06
N ASP A 65 4.41 -4.07 6.75
CA ASP A 65 5.70 -3.97 7.45
C ASP A 65 6.63 -3.02 6.69
N ALA A 66 7.02 -1.91 7.32
CA ALA A 66 7.97 -0.95 6.75
C ALA A 66 9.34 -1.58 6.46
N HIS A 67 9.74 -2.60 7.24
CA HIS A 67 11.01 -3.28 7.05
C HIS A 67 11.08 -4.02 5.70
N ASP A 68 9.96 -4.57 5.24
CA ASP A 68 9.89 -5.30 3.97
C ASP A 68 10.29 -4.45 2.76
N TYR A 69 10.11 -3.14 2.84
CA TYR A 69 10.50 -2.19 1.79
C TYR A 69 12.02 -2.08 1.62
N TYR A 70 12.79 -2.49 2.63
CA TYR A 70 14.24 -2.31 2.68
C TYR A 70 15.02 -3.61 2.65
N ILE A 71 14.37 -4.78 2.52
CA ILE A 71 15.05 -6.06 2.37
C ILE A 71 15.56 -6.18 0.92
N GLU A 72 16.87 -6.41 0.74
CA GLU A 72 17.55 -6.41 -0.57
C GLU A 72 16.89 -7.28 -1.64
N LYS A 73 16.45 -8.49 -1.28
CA LYS A 73 15.81 -9.42 -2.23
C LYS A 73 14.43 -8.97 -2.70
N ARG A 74 13.77 -8.08 -1.97
CA ARG A 74 12.44 -7.55 -2.28
C ARG A 74 12.49 -6.15 -2.89
N ALA A 75 13.60 -5.41 -2.72
CA ALA A 75 13.75 -4.08 -3.28
C ALA A 75 13.65 -4.05 -4.82
N GLU A 76 14.17 -5.10 -5.49
CA GLU A 76 14.12 -5.24 -6.94
C GLU A 76 12.84 -5.91 -7.43
N HIS A 77 12.19 -6.77 -6.63
CA HIS A 77 11.00 -7.55 -6.99
C HIS A 77 9.83 -7.16 -6.09
N SER A 78 9.11 -6.29 -6.56
CA SER A 78 8.10 -5.34 -6.14
C SER A 78 6.95 -5.83 -5.26
N HIS A 79 6.84 -7.07 -4.83
CA HIS A 79 5.69 -7.46 -4.04
C HIS A 79 5.94 -7.22 -2.55
N ILE A 80 5.29 -6.22 -1.99
CA ILE A 80 5.23 -5.98 -0.55
C ILE A 80 3.95 -6.65 -0.05
N ASP A 81 4.12 -7.61 0.84
CA ASP A 81 2.99 -8.31 1.42
C ASP A 81 2.21 -7.37 2.35
N ALA A 82 0.91 -7.33 2.16
CA ALA A 82 -0.02 -6.64 3.03
C ALA A 82 -0.94 -7.68 3.68
N VAL A 83 -1.24 -7.49 4.95
CA VAL A 83 -2.10 -8.40 5.71
C VAL A 83 -3.34 -7.65 6.16
N ASN A 84 -4.52 -8.20 5.86
CA ASN A 84 -5.78 -7.65 6.35
C ASN A 84 -6.03 -8.20 7.75
N LEU A 85 -6.20 -7.31 8.70
CA LEU A 85 -6.50 -7.61 10.10
C LEU A 85 -7.67 -6.75 10.57
N SER A 86 -8.46 -7.27 11.51
CA SER A 86 -9.48 -6.42 12.13
C SER A 86 -8.87 -5.20 12.80
N PHE A 87 -9.55 -4.07 12.73
CA PHE A 87 -9.08 -2.80 13.30
C PHE A 87 -8.62 -2.95 14.75
N ASN A 88 -9.36 -3.68 15.58
CA ASN A 88 -8.98 -3.93 16.97
C ASN A 88 -7.67 -4.73 17.11
N SER A 89 -7.47 -5.75 16.28
CA SER A 89 -6.22 -6.53 16.27
C SER A 89 -5.05 -5.68 15.81
N THR A 90 -5.29 -4.84 14.81
CA THR A 90 -4.29 -3.91 14.30
C THR A 90 -3.86 -2.90 15.35
N ILE A 91 -4.79 -2.24 16.05
CA ILE A 91 -4.42 -1.28 17.10
C ILE A 91 -3.57 -1.95 18.19
N LYS A 92 -3.95 -3.17 18.63
CA LYS A 92 -3.14 -3.93 19.60
C LYS A 92 -1.75 -4.29 19.08
N LEU A 93 -1.65 -4.63 17.79
CA LEU A 93 -0.36 -4.90 17.13
C LEU A 93 0.51 -3.65 17.16
N LEU A 94 -0.02 -2.49 16.73
CA LEU A 94 0.71 -1.23 16.66
C LEU A 94 1.14 -0.71 18.04
N GLU A 95 0.30 -0.83 19.06
CA GLU A 95 0.63 -0.42 20.43
C GLU A 95 1.75 -1.28 21.06
N ASN A 96 1.81 -2.57 20.68
CA ASN A 96 2.81 -3.50 21.19
C ASN A 96 4.07 -3.61 20.32
N ASP A 97 4.11 -2.94 19.19
CA ASP A 97 5.22 -2.97 18.25
C ASP A 97 6.42 -2.17 18.76
N LYS A 98 7.35 -2.86 19.40
CA LYS A 98 8.61 -2.27 19.88
C LYS A 98 9.62 -2.00 18.75
N ALA A 99 9.46 -2.69 17.63
CA ALA A 99 10.34 -2.56 16.47
C ALA A 99 10.01 -1.34 15.61
N GLN A 100 8.82 -0.76 15.78
CA GLN A 100 8.36 0.44 15.07
C GLN A 100 8.30 0.24 13.55
N HIS A 101 7.78 -0.93 13.11
CA HIS A 101 7.78 -1.32 11.71
C HIS A 101 6.40 -1.27 11.06
N PHE A 102 5.32 -1.42 11.84
CA PHE A 102 4.01 -1.61 11.25
C PHE A 102 3.27 -0.29 11.02
N PHE A 103 2.63 -0.20 9.86
CA PHE A 103 1.71 0.89 9.53
C PHE A 103 0.56 0.36 8.68
N SER A 104 -0.55 1.10 8.68
CA SER A 104 -1.76 0.79 7.94
C SER A 104 -2.05 1.90 6.94
N GLU A 105 -2.38 1.50 5.71
CA GLU A 105 -2.80 2.37 4.60
C GLU A 105 -3.56 1.55 3.55
N LYS A 106 -4.20 2.20 2.58
CA LYS A 106 -5.07 1.58 1.57
C LYS A 106 -6.32 0.96 2.20
N ASN A 107 -6.96 1.72 3.08
CA ASN A 107 -8.12 1.35 3.87
C ASN A 107 -9.43 1.91 3.28
N GLU A 108 -9.55 2.02 1.95
CA GLU A 108 -10.74 2.56 1.28
C GLU A 108 -11.98 1.69 1.60
N GLU A 109 -11.86 0.36 1.58
CA GLU A 109 -12.94 -0.57 1.96
C GLU A 109 -13.40 -0.35 3.40
N PHE A 110 -12.47 -0.17 4.34
CA PHE A 110 -12.81 0.16 5.73
C PHE A 110 -13.62 1.47 5.84
N LEU A 111 -13.24 2.50 5.06
CA LEU A 111 -13.95 3.78 5.04
C LEU A 111 -15.36 3.65 4.47
N GLU A 112 -15.55 2.81 3.44
CA GLU A 112 -16.83 2.53 2.82
C GLU A 112 -17.74 1.76 3.76
N GLU A 113 -17.28 0.64 4.29
CA GLU A 113 -18.03 -0.25 5.17
C GLU A 113 -18.44 0.42 6.50
N SER A 114 -17.54 1.22 7.08
CA SER A 114 -17.80 1.99 8.29
C SER A 114 -18.70 3.21 8.05
N GLY A 115 -18.89 3.62 6.79
CA GLY A 115 -19.61 4.85 6.42
C GLY A 115 -18.84 6.14 6.71
N LEU A 116 -17.57 6.05 7.16
CA LEU A 116 -16.71 7.20 7.44
C LEU A 116 -16.29 7.94 6.17
N LEU A 117 -16.36 7.29 5.00
CA LEU A 117 -16.06 7.88 3.70
C LEU A 117 -16.81 9.21 3.48
N ARG A 118 -18.07 9.30 3.91
CA ARG A 118 -18.88 10.53 3.78
C ARG A 118 -18.29 11.73 4.53
N SER A 119 -17.62 11.47 5.64
CA SER A 119 -16.97 12.54 6.42
C SER A 119 -15.74 13.10 5.69
N LEU A 120 -14.98 12.25 4.97
CA LEU A 120 -13.89 12.70 4.11
C LEU A 120 -14.42 13.44 2.88
N GLN A 121 -15.43 12.91 2.22
CA GLN A 121 -16.07 13.53 1.05
C GLN A 121 -16.66 14.90 1.36
N SER A 122 -17.08 15.16 2.60
CA SER A 122 -17.57 16.49 2.99
C SER A 122 -16.49 17.59 2.91
N CYS A 123 -15.21 17.21 2.85
CA CYS A 123 -14.11 18.17 2.68
C CYS A 123 -13.86 18.56 1.23
N ASP A 124 -14.51 17.89 0.28
CA ASP A 124 -14.37 18.16 -1.16
C ASP A 124 -14.71 19.59 -1.54
N ASP A 125 -15.67 20.19 -0.87
CA ASP A 125 -16.06 21.59 -1.08
C ASP A 125 -14.89 22.56 -0.93
N PHE A 126 -13.92 22.21 -0.08
CA PHE A 126 -12.75 23.03 0.18
C PHE A 126 -11.46 22.52 -0.47
N LEU A 127 -11.24 21.20 -0.55
CA LEU A 127 -9.97 20.61 -0.99
C LEU A 127 -9.97 20.23 -2.47
N LYS A 128 -11.12 19.88 -3.03
CA LYS A 128 -11.20 19.31 -4.37
C LYS A 128 -10.99 20.36 -5.46
N PRO A 129 -10.04 20.15 -6.37
CA PRO A 129 -9.84 21.04 -7.51
C PRO A 129 -10.95 20.88 -8.57
N ASN A 130 -11.16 21.93 -9.36
CA ASN A 130 -12.05 21.88 -10.50
C ASN A 130 -11.60 20.81 -11.52
N PHE A 131 -12.57 20.26 -12.27
CA PHE A 131 -12.34 19.21 -13.28
C PHE A 131 -11.76 17.91 -12.73
N THR A 132 -11.92 17.62 -11.43
CA THR A 132 -11.58 16.34 -10.83
C THR A 132 -12.51 15.25 -11.33
N ILE A 133 -11.92 14.15 -11.83
CA ILE A 133 -12.67 12.96 -12.28
C ILE A 133 -12.46 11.75 -11.36
N LEU A 134 -11.32 11.67 -10.70
CA LEU A 134 -11.03 10.61 -9.74
C LEU A 134 -10.69 11.23 -8.39
N SER A 135 -11.29 10.68 -7.34
CA SER A 135 -11.01 11.04 -5.96
C SER A 135 -10.80 9.75 -5.17
N HIS A 136 -9.73 9.68 -4.40
CA HIS A 136 -9.42 8.56 -3.50
C HIS A 136 -9.27 9.09 -2.09
N TYR A 137 -9.75 8.31 -1.14
CA TYR A 137 -9.73 8.64 0.27
C TYR A 137 -9.16 7.47 1.04
N ASP A 138 -8.27 7.76 1.97
CA ASP A 138 -7.67 6.74 2.80
C ASP A 138 -7.58 7.22 4.25
N ILE A 139 -7.45 6.27 5.17
CA ILE A 139 -7.09 6.52 6.55
C ILE A 139 -5.80 5.76 6.85
N MET A 140 -4.83 6.48 7.38
CA MET A 140 -3.50 5.97 7.67
C MET A 140 -3.19 6.09 9.15
N PHE A 141 -2.54 5.09 9.69
CA PHE A 141 -2.06 5.10 11.08
C PHE A 141 -0.92 4.09 11.22
N GLY A 142 -0.12 4.20 12.26
CA GLY A 142 1.04 3.33 12.42
C GLY A 142 1.53 3.23 13.85
N SER A 143 2.48 2.31 14.06
CA SER A 143 3.17 2.15 15.32
C SER A 143 3.89 3.45 15.70
N PRO A 144 3.93 3.81 16.99
CA PRO A 144 4.69 4.96 17.44
C PRO A 144 6.15 4.89 17.01
N GLY A 145 6.60 5.83 16.19
CA GLY A 145 7.95 5.86 15.62
C GLY A 145 8.12 5.16 14.27
N ALA A 146 7.14 4.39 13.80
CA ALA A 146 7.19 3.78 12.49
C ALA A 146 7.19 4.83 11.38
N SER A 147 7.85 4.54 10.27
CA SER A 147 7.92 5.41 9.12
C SER A 147 7.47 4.71 7.84
N THR A 148 6.77 5.44 6.98
CA THR A 148 6.45 4.95 5.63
C THR A 148 7.69 4.97 4.74
N PRO A 149 7.72 4.17 3.67
CA PRO A 149 8.81 4.25 2.70
C PRO A 149 8.91 5.64 2.08
N LEU A 150 10.11 6.02 1.65
CA LEU A 150 10.33 7.24 0.89
C LEU A 150 9.76 7.03 -0.52
N ARG A 151 8.70 7.75 -0.86
CA ARG A 151 7.93 7.58 -2.10
C ARG A 151 7.47 8.91 -2.68
N TYR A 152 7.12 8.93 -3.96
CA TYR A 152 6.44 10.04 -4.63
C TYR A 152 5.14 9.59 -5.26
N HIS A 153 4.28 10.53 -5.59
CA HIS A 153 3.06 10.30 -6.34
C HIS A 153 3.01 11.20 -7.59
N ASN A 154 2.18 10.84 -8.54
CA ASN A 154 1.91 11.60 -9.75
C ASN A 154 0.48 12.14 -9.82
N ASP A 155 -0.25 12.08 -8.70
CA ASP A 155 -1.58 12.65 -8.55
C ASP A 155 -1.56 14.18 -8.69
N PHE A 156 -2.68 14.77 -9.11
CA PHE A 156 -2.78 16.22 -9.27
C PHE A 156 -2.73 16.96 -7.93
N ARG A 157 -3.48 16.46 -6.94
CA ARG A 157 -3.47 16.97 -5.54
C ARG A 157 -3.49 15.80 -4.58
N LYS A 158 -2.67 15.90 -3.55
CA LYS A 158 -2.65 14.97 -2.41
C LYS A 158 -2.56 15.76 -1.12
N TYR A 159 -3.52 15.54 -0.23
CA TYR A 159 -3.59 16.18 1.08
C TYR A 159 -3.55 15.13 2.17
N LEU A 160 -2.72 15.38 3.19
CA LEU A 160 -2.63 14.60 4.42
C LEU A 160 -3.19 15.44 5.57
N VAL A 161 -4.32 15.02 6.12
CA VAL A 161 -5.01 15.71 7.22
C VAL A 161 -4.76 14.97 8.52
N VAL A 162 -4.06 15.58 9.45
CA VAL A 162 -3.78 14.97 10.76
C VAL A 162 -4.97 15.17 11.68
N THR A 163 -5.75 14.12 11.89
CA THR A 163 -6.96 14.17 12.72
C THR A 163 -6.70 13.87 14.19
N SER A 164 -5.61 13.15 14.48
CA SER A 164 -5.15 12.86 15.84
C SER A 164 -3.64 12.67 15.88
N GLY A 165 -3.00 13.05 16.99
CA GLY A 165 -1.56 12.94 17.17
C GLY A 165 -0.77 13.94 16.33
N SER A 166 0.40 13.56 15.88
CA SER A 166 1.30 14.38 15.07
C SER A 166 2.23 13.50 14.23
N LEU A 167 2.76 14.08 13.16
CA LEU A 167 3.69 13.44 12.23
C LEU A 167 4.99 14.23 12.15
N THR A 168 6.09 13.53 11.90
CA THR A 168 7.31 14.10 11.34
C THR A 168 7.40 13.72 9.88
N VAL A 169 7.60 14.69 9.01
CA VAL A 169 7.62 14.46 7.55
C VAL A 169 8.99 14.84 7.01
N LYS A 170 9.57 13.95 6.20
CA LYS A 170 10.76 14.25 5.40
C LYS A 170 10.37 14.32 3.94
N MET A 171 10.76 15.41 3.28
CA MET A 171 10.46 15.62 1.86
C MET A 171 11.69 16.10 1.10
N THR A 172 11.74 15.75 -0.19
CA THR A 172 12.77 16.25 -1.09
C THR A 172 12.20 16.39 -2.51
N PRO A 173 12.59 17.45 -3.26
CA PRO A 173 12.07 17.69 -4.60
C PRO A 173 12.59 16.66 -5.61
N TRP A 174 11.93 16.58 -6.76
CA TRP A 174 12.24 15.64 -7.84
C TRP A 174 13.72 15.64 -8.29
N LYS A 175 14.42 16.74 -8.20
CA LYS A 175 15.84 16.80 -8.58
C LYS A 175 16.73 15.82 -7.81
N SER A 176 16.30 15.39 -6.63
CA SER A 176 16.97 14.37 -5.81
C SER A 176 16.83 12.95 -6.36
N THR A 177 15.95 12.72 -7.34
CA THR A 177 15.67 11.39 -7.94
C THR A 177 16.94 10.64 -8.33
N ARG A 178 17.92 11.33 -8.87
CA ARG A 178 19.21 10.74 -9.30
C ARG A 178 20.02 10.09 -8.17
N TYR A 179 19.71 10.41 -6.92
CA TYR A 179 20.37 9.87 -5.71
C TYR A 179 19.48 8.92 -4.93
N LEU A 180 18.22 8.76 -5.34
CA LEU A 180 17.21 8.02 -4.58
C LEU A 180 16.84 6.67 -5.20
N HIS A 181 17.47 6.29 -6.32
CA HIS A 181 17.31 4.98 -6.96
C HIS A 181 15.84 4.55 -7.10
N PRO A 182 14.98 5.29 -7.81
CA PRO A 182 13.54 5.07 -7.82
C PRO A 182 13.16 3.70 -8.38
N ILE A 183 12.28 3.01 -7.66
CA ILE A 183 11.64 1.77 -8.06
C ILE A 183 10.19 2.09 -8.43
N LYS A 184 9.77 1.66 -9.61
CA LYS A 184 8.38 1.80 -10.05
C LYS A 184 7.66 0.46 -9.90
N ASP A 185 6.81 0.38 -8.90
CA ASP A 185 5.96 -0.78 -8.67
C ASP A 185 4.60 -0.56 -9.34
N TYR A 186 4.44 -1.16 -10.52
CA TYR A 186 3.18 -1.09 -11.25
C TYR A 186 2.12 -2.11 -10.77
N GLU A 187 2.48 -3.02 -9.87
CA GLU A 187 1.52 -3.92 -9.24
C GLU A 187 0.65 -3.17 -8.22
N ASN A 188 1.30 -2.36 -7.39
CA ASN A 188 0.65 -1.57 -6.36
C ASN A 188 0.43 -0.10 -6.75
N TYR A 189 0.86 0.30 -7.95
CA TYR A 189 0.93 1.68 -8.41
C TYR A 189 1.67 2.58 -7.42
N GLU A 190 2.84 2.13 -6.99
CA GLU A 190 3.65 2.80 -5.98
C GLU A 190 5.05 3.12 -6.54
N PHE A 191 5.47 4.37 -6.35
CA PHE A 191 6.77 4.86 -6.83
C PHE A 191 7.63 5.20 -5.63
N ARG A 192 8.60 4.34 -5.32
CA ARG A 192 9.36 4.41 -4.07
C ARG A 192 10.87 4.42 -4.29
N SER A 193 11.60 4.74 -3.22
CA SER A 193 13.04 4.63 -3.12
C SER A 193 13.42 3.48 -2.17
N PRO A 194 14.47 2.70 -2.47
CA PRO A 194 15.02 1.72 -1.53
C PRO A 194 15.82 2.39 -0.40
N VAL A 195 16.02 3.70 -0.48
CA VAL A 195 16.78 4.46 0.53
C VAL A 195 15.89 4.77 1.72
N HIS A 196 16.28 4.27 2.91
CA HIS A 196 15.56 4.59 4.13
C HIS A 196 15.82 6.05 4.54
N PRO A 197 14.77 6.89 4.68
CA PRO A 197 14.96 8.33 4.86
C PRO A 197 15.51 8.74 6.23
N TYR A 198 15.39 7.88 7.24
CA TYR A 198 15.85 8.17 8.60
C TYR A 198 17.12 7.39 8.98
N VAL A 199 17.29 6.17 8.43
CA VAL A 199 18.43 5.31 8.70
C VAL A 199 18.91 4.71 7.38
N PRO A 200 19.63 5.49 6.53
CA PRO A 200 20.09 5.00 5.24
C PRO A 200 21.10 3.85 5.42
N LYS A 201 21.01 2.84 4.56
CA LYS A 201 22.00 1.76 4.50
C LYS A 201 23.33 2.30 4.00
N GLU A 202 24.43 1.62 4.38
CA GLU A 202 25.79 2.00 4.02
C GLU A 202 25.98 2.11 2.49
N GLU A 203 25.35 1.22 1.71
CA GLU A 203 25.39 1.23 0.23
C GLU A 203 24.86 2.52 -0.41
N TYR A 204 23.89 3.19 0.26
CA TYR A 204 23.27 4.44 -0.21
C TYR A 204 23.83 5.70 0.49
N ALA A 205 24.72 5.56 1.47
CA ALA A 205 25.16 6.67 2.32
C ALA A 205 25.75 7.84 1.51
N MET A 206 26.60 7.55 0.52
CA MET A 206 27.22 8.57 -0.34
C MET A 206 26.22 9.36 -1.19
N ASP A 207 25.14 8.73 -1.65
CA ASP A 207 24.11 9.39 -2.45
C ASP A 207 23.09 10.09 -1.53
N PHE A 208 22.83 9.52 -0.36
CA PHE A 208 21.99 10.14 0.65
C PHE A 208 22.56 11.47 1.15
N GLU A 209 23.88 11.57 1.38
CA GLU A 209 24.55 12.82 1.78
C GLU A 209 24.40 13.96 0.76
N LYS A 210 24.25 13.61 -0.53
CA LYS A 210 24.01 14.59 -1.61
C LYS A 210 22.55 15.05 -1.67
N THR A 211 21.66 14.36 -0.97
CA THR A 211 20.22 14.64 -0.95
C THR A 211 19.89 15.58 0.20
N LYS A 212 19.29 16.71 -0.12
CA LYS A 212 18.81 17.66 0.89
C LYS A 212 17.34 17.37 1.18
N PHE A 213 17.01 17.19 2.44
CA PHE A 213 15.65 16.97 2.90
C PHE A 213 15.11 18.21 3.63
N LEU A 214 13.85 18.50 3.38
CA LEU A 214 13.00 19.32 4.22
C LEU A 214 12.41 18.42 5.30
N GLU A 215 12.59 18.77 6.57
CA GLU A 215 12.06 18.00 7.71
C GLU A 215 11.24 18.92 8.61
N PHE A 216 10.01 18.54 8.92
CA PHE A 216 9.08 19.34 9.70
C PHE A 216 8.01 18.45 10.35
N SER A 217 7.29 19.03 11.32
CA SER A 217 6.19 18.34 12.01
C SER A 217 4.84 18.90 11.56
N VAL A 218 3.87 18.00 11.40
CA VAL A 218 2.46 18.34 11.14
C VAL A 218 1.64 17.91 12.33
N GLN A 219 0.90 18.85 12.90
CA GLN A 219 0.14 18.66 14.13
C GLN A 219 -1.33 18.37 13.84
N LYS A 220 -2.02 17.80 14.85
CA LYS A 220 -3.47 17.66 14.79
C LYS A 220 -4.13 18.99 14.37
N GLY A 221 -5.09 18.90 13.46
CA GLY A 221 -5.82 20.08 12.95
C GLY A 221 -5.22 20.66 11.67
N GLN A 222 -4.01 20.28 11.33
CA GLN A 222 -3.31 20.75 10.12
C GLN A 222 -3.48 19.80 8.94
N VAL A 223 -3.37 20.39 7.76
CA VAL A 223 -3.27 19.69 6.47
C VAL A 223 -1.91 19.97 5.86
N LEU A 224 -1.29 18.91 5.37
CA LEU A 224 -0.13 18.99 4.49
C LEU A 224 -0.56 18.74 3.06
N PHE A 225 -0.31 19.68 2.17
CA PHE A 225 -0.31 19.43 0.72
C PHE A 225 1.03 18.85 0.30
N VAL A 226 1.00 17.64 -0.28
CA VAL A 226 2.16 16.97 -0.88
C VAL A 226 2.14 17.22 -2.38
N PRO A 227 3.09 17.99 -2.94
CA PRO A 227 3.10 18.27 -4.38
C PRO A 227 3.44 17.00 -5.18
N PRO A 228 2.93 16.89 -6.43
CA PRO A 228 3.31 15.80 -7.32
C PRO A 228 4.82 15.75 -7.56
N TYR A 229 5.36 14.53 -7.62
CA TYR A 229 6.78 14.22 -7.81
C TYR A 229 7.72 14.66 -6.69
N TRP A 230 7.23 15.15 -5.57
CA TRP A 230 8.03 15.27 -4.37
C TRP A 230 8.12 13.91 -3.69
N TYR A 231 9.35 13.52 -3.33
CA TYR A 231 9.55 12.37 -2.45
C TYR A 231 9.18 12.76 -1.04
N TYR A 232 8.43 11.92 -0.36
CA TYR A 232 8.03 12.12 1.02
C TYR A 232 8.00 10.80 1.78
N SER A 233 8.28 10.89 3.06
CA SER A 233 8.07 9.83 4.05
C SER A 233 7.49 10.47 5.29
N ILE A 234 6.52 9.84 5.89
CA ILE A 234 5.92 10.25 7.16
C ILE A 234 6.40 9.31 8.26
N GLN A 235 6.72 9.86 9.41
CA GLN A 235 7.02 9.11 10.61
C GLN A 235 5.95 9.45 11.66
N TYR A 236 5.31 8.42 12.19
CA TYR A 236 4.34 8.56 13.27
C TYR A 236 5.07 8.90 14.56
N ASN A 237 4.66 9.96 15.26
CA ASN A 237 5.31 10.36 16.48
C ASN A 237 5.10 9.31 17.58
N LYS A 238 5.94 9.41 18.63
CA LYS A 238 5.99 8.41 19.71
C LYS A 238 4.72 8.32 20.57
N GLU A 239 3.82 9.27 20.42
CA GLU A 239 2.52 9.23 21.06
C GLU A 239 1.58 8.27 20.29
N PRO A 240 0.95 7.31 20.98
CA PRO A 240 0.02 6.39 20.33
C PRO A 240 -1.24 7.11 19.86
N GLY A 241 -1.87 6.57 18.81
CA GLY A 241 -3.14 7.09 18.31
C GLY A 241 -3.01 8.25 17.32
N THR A 242 -1.93 8.27 16.54
CA THR A 242 -1.82 9.19 15.39
C THR A 242 -2.64 8.64 14.21
N PHE A 243 -3.63 9.42 13.77
CA PHE A 243 -4.47 9.13 12.62
C PHE A 243 -4.36 10.24 11.58
N VAL A 244 -4.25 9.84 10.33
CA VAL A 244 -4.11 10.72 9.16
C VAL A 244 -5.13 10.33 8.12
N CYS A 245 -5.89 11.27 7.61
CA CYS A 245 -6.74 11.07 6.45
C CYS A 245 -6.00 11.55 5.20
N GLU A 246 -5.91 10.69 4.20
CA GLU A 246 -5.38 11.04 2.89
C GLU A 246 -6.53 11.32 1.92
N MET A 247 -6.41 12.40 1.17
CA MET A 247 -7.35 12.78 0.11
C MET A 247 -6.57 13.07 -1.15
N THR A 248 -6.87 12.32 -2.21
CA THR A 248 -6.16 12.40 -3.48
C THR A 248 -7.13 12.72 -4.61
N TYR A 249 -6.75 13.66 -5.47
CA TYR A 249 -7.59 14.12 -6.58
C TYR A 249 -6.82 14.10 -7.89
N ASN A 250 -7.46 13.61 -8.94
CA ASN A 250 -6.93 13.57 -10.28
C ASN A 250 -7.89 14.22 -11.27
N THR A 251 -7.37 15.15 -12.06
CA THR A 251 -8.10 15.81 -13.15
C THR A 251 -7.98 15.02 -14.45
N VAL A 252 -8.86 15.32 -15.44
CA VAL A 252 -8.79 14.74 -16.79
C VAL A 252 -7.38 14.88 -17.37
N MET A 253 -6.80 16.07 -17.30
CA MET A 253 -5.48 16.35 -17.89
C MET A 253 -4.35 15.59 -17.16
N ASN A 254 -4.48 15.41 -15.86
CA ASN A 254 -3.53 14.61 -15.09
C ASN A 254 -3.64 13.13 -15.49
N CYS A 255 -4.83 12.56 -15.62
CA CYS A 255 -5.02 11.18 -16.07
C CYS A 255 -4.44 10.96 -17.48
N ILE A 256 -4.66 11.88 -18.42
CA ILE A 256 -4.07 11.81 -19.76
C ILE A 256 -2.53 11.86 -19.69
N SER A 257 -1.97 12.72 -18.84
CA SER A 257 -0.51 12.83 -18.68
C SER A 257 0.11 11.56 -18.09
N ASN A 258 -0.62 10.86 -17.23
CA ASN A 258 -0.16 9.63 -16.56
C ASN A 258 -0.58 8.35 -17.30
N LEU A 259 -1.17 8.48 -18.50
CA LEU A 259 -1.66 7.33 -19.27
C LEU A 259 -0.61 6.24 -19.50
N PRO A 260 0.70 6.53 -19.76
CA PRO A 260 1.71 5.49 -19.87
C PRO A 260 1.87 4.66 -18.59
N ASP A 261 1.97 5.30 -17.42
CA ASP A 261 2.11 4.61 -16.13
C ASP A 261 0.82 3.84 -15.77
N LEU A 262 -0.35 4.42 -16.04
CA LEU A 262 -1.66 3.76 -15.85
C LEU A 262 -1.82 2.53 -16.75
N SER A 263 -1.36 2.61 -18.01
CA SER A 263 -1.41 1.47 -18.94
C SER A 263 -0.55 0.30 -18.43
N LEU A 264 0.63 0.58 -17.91
CA LEU A 264 1.50 -0.44 -17.32
C LEU A 264 0.87 -1.07 -16.06
N TYR A 265 0.22 -0.26 -15.23
CA TYR A 265 -0.54 -0.75 -14.08
C TYR A 265 -1.65 -1.72 -14.51
N PHE A 266 -2.49 -1.34 -15.48
CA PHE A 266 -3.57 -2.22 -15.97
C PHE A 266 -3.04 -3.52 -16.59
N LEU A 267 -1.95 -3.46 -17.35
CA LEU A 267 -1.31 -4.65 -17.90
C LEU A 267 -0.80 -5.57 -16.80
N GLN A 268 -0.21 -5.01 -15.75
CA GLN A 268 0.28 -5.76 -14.61
C GLN A 268 -0.86 -6.41 -13.83
N GLN A 269 -2.00 -5.70 -13.62
CA GLN A 269 -3.19 -6.28 -12.98
C GLN A 269 -3.73 -7.51 -13.74
N GLN A 270 -3.71 -7.49 -15.06
CA GLN A 270 -4.09 -8.67 -15.85
C GLN A 270 -3.15 -9.85 -15.65
N ASN A 271 -1.85 -9.62 -15.44
CA ASN A 271 -0.89 -10.67 -15.16
C ASN A 271 -1.08 -11.27 -13.76
N ILE A 272 -1.41 -10.46 -12.75
CA ILE A 272 -1.70 -10.89 -11.38
C ILE A 272 -2.93 -11.78 -11.35
N THR A 273 -4.00 -11.40 -12.02
CA THR A 273 -5.24 -12.18 -12.11
C THR A 273 -4.98 -13.62 -12.61
N LYS A 274 -3.96 -13.81 -13.47
CA LYS A 274 -3.54 -15.14 -13.93
C LYS A 274 -2.66 -15.89 -12.91
N LYS A 275 -1.99 -15.18 -12.02
CA LYS A 275 -1.08 -15.73 -11.00
C LYS A 275 -1.77 -16.01 -9.65
N ILE A 276 -3.00 -15.56 -9.43
CA ILE A 276 -3.78 -15.98 -8.26
C ILE A 276 -3.95 -17.48 -8.36
N THR A 277 -2.96 -18.21 -7.86
CA THR A 277 -3.14 -19.59 -7.43
C THR A 277 -4.28 -19.51 -6.43
N LYS A 278 -5.43 -20.15 -6.77
CA LYS A 278 -6.48 -20.39 -5.80
C LYS A 278 -5.77 -20.94 -4.56
N ILE A 279 -5.69 -20.15 -3.53
CA ILE A 279 -5.36 -20.64 -2.20
C ILE A 279 -6.46 -21.67 -1.99
N HIS A 280 -6.09 -22.95 -2.10
CA HIS A 280 -7.01 -24.00 -1.69
C HIS A 280 -7.28 -23.67 -0.23
N GLU A 281 -8.50 -23.28 0.08
CA GLU A 281 -8.98 -23.34 1.46
C GLU A 281 -8.47 -24.67 2.01
N PRO A 282 -7.72 -24.66 3.13
CA PRO A 282 -7.28 -25.90 3.73
C PRO A 282 -8.58 -26.70 3.92
N LYS A 283 -8.70 -27.83 3.20
CA LYS A 283 -9.84 -28.72 3.38
C LYS A 283 -9.92 -28.92 4.88
N GLN A 284 -10.98 -28.44 5.49
CA GLN A 284 -11.24 -28.71 6.89
C GLN A 284 -10.99 -30.19 7.09
N PRO A 285 -10.15 -30.60 8.04
CA PRO A 285 -9.92 -32.01 8.27
C PRO A 285 -11.31 -32.61 8.51
N VAL A 286 -11.62 -33.60 7.73
CA VAL A 286 -12.92 -34.30 7.74
C VAL A 286 -13.05 -34.99 9.09
N LEU A 287 -13.45 -34.26 10.11
CA LEU A 287 -13.84 -34.81 11.43
C LEU A 287 -15.12 -35.68 11.32
N GLU A 288 -15.99 -35.37 10.36
CA GLU A 288 -17.24 -36.14 10.16
C GLU A 288 -17.03 -37.57 9.60
N GLN A 289 -15.90 -37.86 8.92
CA GLN A 289 -15.67 -39.25 8.47
C GLN A 289 -15.02 -40.14 9.52
N THR A 290 -14.45 -39.55 10.55
CA THR A 290 -13.83 -40.29 11.66
C THR A 290 -14.86 -40.69 12.69
N GLU A 291 -15.94 -39.93 12.85
CA GLU A 291 -17.05 -40.31 13.74
C GLU A 291 -17.89 -41.43 13.15
N LYS A 292 -18.26 -41.38 11.87
CA LYS A 292 -18.97 -42.49 11.21
C LYS A 292 -18.18 -43.80 11.15
N LYS A 293 -16.84 -43.73 11.05
CA LYS A 293 -16.02 -44.94 11.10
C LYS A 293 -15.85 -45.48 12.53
N ARG A 294 -15.91 -44.65 13.54
CA ARG A 294 -15.90 -45.12 14.96
C ARG A 294 -17.20 -45.77 15.35
N GLU A 295 -18.34 -45.26 14.91
CA GLU A 295 -19.65 -45.89 15.17
C GLU A 295 -19.80 -47.27 14.48
N GLU A 296 -19.23 -47.42 13.25
CA GLU A 296 -19.23 -48.73 12.56
C GLU A 296 -18.24 -49.75 13.14
N ASP A 297 -17.13 -49.28 13.74
CA ASP A 297 -16.13 -50.16 14.38
C ASP A 297 -16.54 -50.54 15.80
N ASP A 298 -17.26 -49.67 16.53
CA ASP A 298 -17.81 -50.00 17.85
C ASP A 298 -18.96 -51.02 17.78
N GLU A 299 -19.82 -50.98 16.75
CA GLU A 299 -20.83 -52.02 16.51
C GLU A 299 -20.25 -53.40 16.13
N LYS A 300 -19.01 -53.44 15.61
CA LYS A 300 -18.30 -54.70 15.28
C LYS A 300 -17.53 -55.29 16.46
N GLN A 301 -17.17 -54.50 17.46
CA GLN A 301 -16.44 -54.97 18.63
C GLN A 301 -17.36 -55.53 19.74
N GLU A 302 -18.63 -55.14 19.80
CA GLU A 302 -19.59 -55.70 20.77
C GLU A 302 -20.01 -57.17 20.49
N LYS A 303 -19.66 -57.71 19.29
CA LYS A 303 -19.98 -59.10 18.92
C LYS A 303 -18.83 -60.10 19.08
N GLN A 304 -17.69 -59.71 19.63
CA GLN A 304 -16.51 -60.62 19.79
C GLN A 304 -15.85 -60.64 21.17
N HIS A 305 -16.57 -60.30 22.23
CA HIS A 305 -16.04 -60.48 23.58
C HIS A 305 -16.65 -61.70 24.27
N VAL A 306 -16.14 -62.86 23.89
CA VAL A 306 -16.05 -64.03 24.79
C VAL A 306 -14.79 -64.81 24.42
N ILE A 307 -13.96 -65.08 25.42
CA ILE A 307 -12.86 -66.06 25.51
C ILE A 307 -11.44 -65.50 25.44
N THR A 308 -10.86 -65.45 26.61
CA THR A 308 -9.61 -66.03 27.18
C THR A 308 -8.39 -65.15 27.27
N SER A 309 -8.04 -64.95 28.55
CA SER A 309 -6.81 -64.50 29.18
C SER A 309 -5.54 -65.23 28.75
N LYS A 310 -4.43 -64.53 28.61
CA LYS A 310 -3.07 -64.80 29.17
C LYS A 310 -2.06 -63.75 28.73
N GLU A 311 -1.45 -63.03 29.64
CA GLU A 311 -0.13 -62.42 29.59
C GLU A 311 0.99 -63.48 29.69
N PRO A 312 2.32 -63.23 29.52
CA PRO A 312 3.05 -61.96 29.50
C PRO A 312 4.28 -61.93 28.55
N SER A 313 5.04 -60.81 28.66
CA SER A 313 6.47 -60.58 28.57
C SER A 313 7.01 -59.75 27.38
N VAL A 314 7.51 -58.63 27.79
CA VAL A 314 8.74 -57.83 27.47
C VAL A 314 9.66 -58.40 26.38
N GLU A 315 9.96 -57.56 25.36
CA GLU A 315 11.32 -57.35 24.86
C GLU A 315 11.44 -56.09 24.01
N SER A 316 12.50 -55.33 24.32
CA SER A 316 12.98 -54.09 23.69
C SER A 316 13.88 -54.35 22.51
N LYS A 317 13.88 -53.46 21.45
CA LYS A 317 14.98 -52.94 20.60
C LYS A 317 14.59 -52.79 19.14
N PRO A 318 15.35 -52.01 18.35
CA PRO A 318 15.95 -50.69 18.49
C PRO A 318 15.60 -49.74 17.33
N GLN A 319 15.97 -48.47 17.52
CA GLN A 319 15.85 -47.41 16.51
C GLN A 319 16.63 -47.69 15.20
N GLU A 320 15.96 -47.51 14.07
CA GLU A 320 16.58 -47.40 12.75
C GLU A 320 16.82 -45.92 12.40
N VAL A 321 18.07 -45.64 12.04
CA VAL A 321 18.58 -44.34 11.60
C VAL A 321 18.23 -44.15 10.12
N LEU A 322 17.56 -43.05 9.79
CA LEU A 322 17.30 -42.62 8.42
C LEU A 322 18.57 -42.05 7.76
N PRO A 323 18.86 -42.35 6.50
CA PRO A 323 20.04 -41.87 5.81
C PRO A 323 19.93 -40.39 5.39
N THR A 324 21.02 -39.67 5.63
CA THR A 324 21.23 -38.28 5.23
C THR A 324 21.31 -38.20 3.70
N THR A 325 20.37 -37.49 3.07
CA THR A 325 20.42 -37.17 1.62
C THR A 325 21.45 -36.07 1.39
N ILE A 326 22.53 -36.41 0.67
CA ILE A 326 23.51 -35.43 0.19
C ILE A 326 22.90 -34.67 -0.98
N VAL A 327 22.78 -33.34 -0.81
CA VAL A 327 22.36 -32.44 -1.90
C VAL A 327 23.61 -32.12 -2.74
N GLU A 328 23.68 -32.66 -3.95
CA GLU A 328 24.67 -32.27 -4.95
C GLU A 328 24.37 -30.87 -5.49
N PHE A 329 25.39 -29.99 -5.47
CA PHE A 329 25.32 -28.66 -6.08
C PHE A 329 25.44 -28.77 -7.61
N PRO A 330 24.64 -28.03 -8.38
CA PRO A 330 24.71 -28.06 -9.85
C PRO A 330 25.99 -27.40 -10.39
N ASP A 331 26.50 -27.95 -11.49
CA ASP A 331 27.73 -27.58 -12.18
C ASP A 331 27.72 -26.09 -12.61
N PRO A 332 28.77 -25.32 -12.34
CA PRO A 332 28.88 -23.90 -12.69
C PRO A 332 28.75 -23.57 -14.18
N ASN A 333 28.94 -24.55 -15.07
CA ASN A 333 28.81 -24.38 -16.50
C ASN A 333 27.35 -24.39 -17.01
N LEU A 334 26.41 -24.92 -16.22
CA LEU A 334 24.98 -24.85 -16.54
C LEU A 334 24.41 -23.43 -16.27
N MET A 335 24.92 -22.73 -15.26
CA MET A 335 24.50 -21.38 -14.92
C MET A 335 24.89 -20.33 -15.98
N LYS A 336 26.00 -20.54 -16.70
CA LYS A 336 26.39 -19.62 -17.80
C LYS A 336 25.47 -19.70 -19.02
N LYS A 337 24.95 -20.89 -19.33
CA LYS A 337 24.01 -21.06 -20.44
C LYS A 337 22.60 -20.52 -20.18
N GLU A 338 22.19 -20.44 -18.91
CA GLU A 338 20.92 -19.80 -18.52
C GLU A 338 21.02 -18.29 -18.46
N ALA A 339 22.19 -17.73 -18.14
CA ALA A 339 22.44 -16.28 -18.15
C ALA A 339 22.45 -15.71 -19.58
N GLU A 340 23.01 -16.45 -20.57
CA GLU A 340 22.97 -16.03 -21.98
C GLU A 340 21.56 -16.11 -22.59
N LYS A 341 20.69 -17.00 -22.12
CA LYS A 341 19.28 -17.05 -22.53
C LYS A 341 18.41 -15.96 -21.95
N LYS A 342 18.84 -15.29 -20.86
CA LYS A 342 18.10 -14.17 -20.24
C LYS A 342 18.45 -12.81 -20.85
N SER A 343 19.56 -12.67 -21.59
CA SER A 343 19.89 -11.42 -22.29
C SER A 343 19.00 -11.18 -23.50
N ASP A 344 18.48 -12.23 -24.14
CA ASP A 344 17.61 -12.12 -25.32
C ASP A 344 16.14 -11.71 -24.98
N THR A 345 15.79 -11.60 -23.70
CA THR A 345 14.43 -11.20 -23.27
C THR A 345 14.28 -9.70 -22.98
N LEU A 346 15.34 -8.90 -23.04
CA LEU A 346 15.25 -7.44 -22.87
C LEU A 346 14.85 -6.71 -24.18
N ASP A 347 14.99 -7.33 -25.34
CA ASP A 347 14.59 -6.73 -26.62
C ASP A 347 13.09 -6.88 -26.94
N THR A 348 12.33 -7.55 -26.10
CA THR A 348 10.89 -7.85 -26.35
C THR A 348 9.95 -6.65 -26.08
N ILE A 349 10.47 -5.50 -25.62
CA ILE A 349 9.66 -4.27 -25.41
C ILE A 349 9.41 -3.52 -26.74
N GLN A 350 10.10 -3.86 -27.81
CA GLN A 350 9.92 -3.26 -29.14
C GLN A 350 9.07 -4.08 -30.10
N ASP A 351 8.40 -5.13 -29.62
CA ASP A 351 7.54 -5.93 -30.46
C ASP A 351 6.28 -5.13 -30.85
N PRO A 352 6.00 -4.92 -32.15
CA PRO A 352 4.87 -4.13 -32.63
C PRO A 352 3.52 -4.64 -32.11
N VAL A 353 3.39 -5.92 -31.78
CA VAL A 353 2.20 -6.53 -31.17
C VAL A 353 1.93 -5.97 -29.77
N ASN A 354 2.96 -5.74 -28.95
CA ASN A 354 2.81 -5.20 -27.62
C ASN A 354 2.43 -3.71 -27.64
N ILE A 355 2.89 -2.97 -28.64
CA ILE A 355 2.53 -1.56 -28.84
C ILE A 355 1.05 -1.45 -29.28
N GLU A 356 0.58 -2.37 -30.11
CA GLU A 356 -0.81 -2.37 -30.58
C GLU A 356 -1.79 -2.75 -29.44
N ILE A 357 -1.41 -3.71 -28.60
CA ILE A 357 -2.16 -4.08 -27.39
C ILE A 357 -2.21 -2.89 -26.41
N ALA A 358 -1.09 -2.22 -26.16
CA ALA A 358 -1.05 -1.04 -25.30
C ALA A 358 -1.91 0.11 -25.85
N ARG A 359 -1.92 0.33 -27.17
CA ARG A 359 -2.81 1.33 -27.82
C ARG A 359 -4.28 0.96 -27.67
N LYS A 360 -4.63 -0.31 -27.82
CA LYS A 360 -6.00 -0.78 -27.68
C LYS A 360 -6.51 -0.62 -26.24
N VAL A 361 -5.69 -0.99 -25.25
CA VAL A 361 -6.01 -0.81 -23.83
C VAL A 361 -6.13 0.69 -23.49
N ALA A 362 -5.25 1.52 -24.05
CA ALA A 362 -5.35 2.98 -23.87
C ALA A 362 -6.64 3.53 -24.47
N SER A 363 -7.04 3.09 -25.67
CA SER A 363 -8.29 3.54 -26.29
C SER A 363 -9.54 3.09 -25.52
N GLU A 364 -9.58 1.85 -25.02
CA GLU A 364 -10.67 1.34 -24.18
C GLU A 364 -10.75 2.09 -22.83
N THR A 365 -9.61 2.49 -22.27
CA THR A 365 -9.57 3.26 -21.02
C THR A 365 -10.08 4.69 -21.24
N VAL A 366 -9.68 5.33 -22.33
CA VAL A 366 -10.19 6.66 -22.72
C VAL A 366 -11.69 6.59 -22.96
N GLU A 367 -12.19 5.57 -23.65
CA GLU A 367 -13.60 5.38 -23.91
C GLU A 367 -14.41 5.18 -22.62
N LYS A 368 -13.90 4.40 -21.65
CA LYS A 368 -14.53 4.27 -20.33
C LYS A 368 -14.59 5.60 -19.56
N VAL A 369 -13.52 6.38 -19.62
CA VAL A 369 -13.46 7.70 -18.99
C VAL A 369 -14.45 8.67 -19.66
N VAL A 370 -14.51 8.69 -20.99
CA VAL A 370 -15.46 9.51 -21.74
C VAL A 370 -16.91 9.12 -21.42
N ASN A 371 -17.22 7.82 -21.40
CA ASN A 371 -18.56 7.31 -21.05
C ASN A 371 -18.96 7.63 -19.58
N GLN A 372 -17.99 7.71 -18.66
CA GLN A 372 -18.26 8.18 -17.30
C GLN A 372 -18.51 9.69 -17.22
N LEU A 373 -17.84 10.47 -18.06
CA LEU A 373 -18.07 11.92 -18.17
C LEU A 373 -19.44 12.23 -18.75
N GLU A 374 -19.82 11.57 -19.83
CA GLU A 374 -21.15 11.73 -20.45
C GLU A 374 -22.29 11.34 -19.50
N LYS A 375 -22.12 10.28 -18.70
CA LYS A 375 -23.11 9.93 -17.65
C LYS A 375 -23.23 10.98 -16.55
N LYS A 376 -22.17 11.73 -16.24
CA LYS A 376 -22.23 12.82 -15.26
C LYS A 376 -22.86 14.08 -15.82
N GLU A 377 -22.65 14.41 -17.10
CA GLU A 377 -23.31 15.56 -17.75
C GLU A 377 -24.84 15.37 -17.83
N VAL A 378 -25.29 14.16 -18.14
CA VAL A 378 -26.76 13.87 -18.19
C VAL A 378 -27.45 14.00 -16.82
N VAL A 379 -26.71 13.91 -15.72
CA VAL A 379 -27.27 14.10 -14.38
C VAL A 379 -27.34 15.57 -13.98
N VAL A 380 -26.51 16.43 -14.55
CA VAL A 380 -26.49 17.88 -14.26
C VAL A 380 -27.61 18.61 -15.01
N ASP A 381 -27.99 18.14 -16.19
CA ASP A 381 -29.09 18.77 -17.01
C ASP A 381 -30.49 18.39 -16.53
N ASN A 382 -30.64 17.55 -15.49
CA ASN A 382 -31.92 17.12 -14.92
C ASN A 382 -32.17 17.61 -13.47
N ILE A 383 -31.39 18.59 -12.97
CA ILE A 383 -31.59 19.31 -11.72
C ILE A 383 -31.79 20.79 -12.02
#